data_c1dc6c8fe06382abd8edf86b5fb62f9c
#
_entry.id   c1dc6c8fe06382abd8edf86b5fb62f9c
#
_cell.length_a   1.000
_cell.length_b   1.000
_cell.length_c   1.000
_cell.angle_alpha   90.00
_cell.angle_beta   90.00
_cell.angle_gamma   90.00
#
_symmetry.space_group_name_H-M   'P 1'
#
loop_
_entity.id
_entity.type
_entity.pdbx_description
1 polymer ?
#
loop_
_entity_poly.entity_id
_entity_poly.type
_entity_poly.pdbx_seq_one_letter_code
_entity_poly.pdbx_strand_id
1 'polypeptide(L)'
;MMKRKATKLLRMLCTILLCHLMALPLMANGNEYVIKNGERTLYGVLSKAPQEGKRHGIVILAHGFAGTHHFGYRYFDALNALGYQAYAFDFPYGSPFSTLEKNTMNMSVLDQQADLEAVVEHFRKQEQVDPKKIVVLGESQGGLVAALTAASIGKKISKLVLVYPAFCIPYHWRAKYPNLSDIQDTTRLWRVPMGRRYFEEIHSMDAFESAKKYKKPVLIVHGDADQVVPLADSERVVKMYKNARLHVIPGAGHGFNDEQFAKMIGWLNEFLSE
;
A
#
# COMPACT_ATOMS: atom_id res chain seq x y z
N MET A 1 -30.50 -48.75 26.97
CA MET A 1 -30.70 -47.34 26.61
C MET A 1 -29.42 -46.49 26.73
N MET A 2 -28.44 -46.85 27.57
CA MET A 2 -27.16 -46.08 27.76
C MET A 2 -26.15 -46.24 26.63
N LYS A 3 -26.04 -47.38 25.94
CA LYS A 3 -25.05 -47.58 24.85
C LYS A 3 -25.32 -46.74 23.58
N ARG A 4 -26.56 -46.36 23.29
CA ARG A 4 -26.91 -45.51 22.14
C ARG A 4 -26.61 -44.01 22.34
N LYS A 5 -26.53 -43.51 23.58
CA LYS A 5 -26.18 -42.12 23.88
C LYS A 5 -24.67 -41.87 23.77
N ALA A 6 -23.82 -42.84 24.14
CA ALA A 6 -22.39 -42.75 24.05
C ALA A 6 -21.88 -42.68 22.59
N THR A 7 -22.52 -43.45 21.69
CA THR A 7 -22.15 -43.46 20.26
C THR A 7 -22.53 -42.15 19.51
N LYS A 8 -23.64 -41.51 19.98
CA LYS A 8 -24.03 -40.19 19.41
C LYS A 8 -23.12 -39.06 19.88
N LEU A 9 -22.68 -39.09 21.14
CA LEU A 9 -21.75 -38.12 21.70
C LEU A 9 -20.36 -38.24 21.08
N LEU A 10 -19.87 -39.48 20.84
CA LEU A 10 -18.59 -39.74 20.20
C LEU A 10 -18.58 -39.32 18.71
N ARG A 11 -19.69 -39.48 17.98
CA ARG A 11 -19.84 -39.01 16.62
C ARG A 11 -19.92 -37.48 16.54
N MET A 12 -20.53 -36.81 17.54
CA MET A 12 -20.60 -35.36 17.61
C MET A 12 -19.24 -34.74 17.98
N LEU A 13 -18.43 -35.40 18.81
CA LEU A 13 -17.06 -34.99 19.12
C LEU A 13 -16.11 -35.18 17.93
N CYS A 14 -16.25 -36.24 17.13
CA CYS A 14 -15.46 -36.40 15.90
C CYS A 14 -15.83 -35.41 14.80
N THR A 15 -17.09 -34.95 14.70
CA THR A 15 -17.49 -33.93 13.72
C THR A 15 -17.06 -32.54 14.13
N ILE A 16 -16.91 -32.24 15.41
CA ILE A 16 -16.37 -30.97 15.91
C ILE A 16 -14.83 -30.93 15.78
N LEU A 17 -14.16 -32.08 15.85
CA LEU A 17 -12.70 -32.16 15.68
C LEU A 17 -12.25 -32.08 14.20
N LEU A 18 -13.14 -32.34 13.24
CA LEU A 18 -12.84 -32.25 11.80
C LEU A 18 -13.08 -30.84 11.20
N CYS A 19 -13.82 -29.98 11.91
CA CYS A 19 -14.03 -28.58 11.50
C CYS A 19 -12.97 -27.61 12.02
N HIS A 20 -11.98 -28.08 12.77
CA HIS A 20 -10.79 -27.33 13.14
C HIS A 20 -9.55 -27.75 12.32
N LEU A 21 -9.75 -28.29 11.10
CA LEU A 21 -8.71 -28.12 10.09
C LEU A 21 -8.70 -26.62 9.78
N MET A 22 -7.91 -25.92 10.57
CA MET A 22 -7.49 -24.56 10.34
C MET A 22 -7.27 -24.38 8.84
N ALA A 23 -8.00 -23.46 8.22
CA ALA A 23 -7.41 -22.72 7.12
C ALA A 23 -6.07 -22.22 7.69
N LEU A 24 -4.98 -22.92 7.42
CA LEU A 24 -3.64 -22.38 7.55
C LEU A 24 -3.73 -21.02 6.87
N PRO A 25 -3.36 -19.91 7.54
CA PRO A 25 -3.27 -18.64 6.85
C PRO A 25 -2.47 -18.95 5.59
N LEU A 26 -3.01 -18.56 4.44
CA LEU A 26 -2.28 -18.66 3.16
C LEU A 26 -0.93 -17.99 3.46
N MET A 27 0.10 -18.80 3.72
CA MET A 27 1.43 -18.29 4.02
C MET A 27 1.78 -17.47 2.80
N ALA A 28 1.95 -16.18 2.99
CA ALA A 28 2.34 -15.28 1.91
C ALA A 28 3.50 -15.95 1.17
N ASN A 29 3.39 -16.03 -0.14
CA ASN A 29 4.36 -16.72 -1.00
C ASN A 29 5.64 -15.86 -1.10
N GLY A 30 6.30 -15.61 0.07
CA GLY A 30 7.43 -14.70 0.19
C GLY A 30 8.24 -14.91 1.48
N ASN A 31 9.41 -14.27 1.54
CA ASN A 31 10.33 -14.30 2.65
C ASN A 31 10.41 -12.95 3.34
N GLU A 32 10.64 -12.95 4.65
CA GLU A 32 10.99 -11.74 5.39
C GLU A 32 12.18 -11.04 4.74
N TYR A 33 12.08 -9.73 4.59
CA TYR A 33 13.10 -8.94 3.95
C TYR A 33 13.19 -7.55 4.60
N VAL A 34 14.34 -7.23 5.16
CA VAL A 34 14.55 -6.01 5.95
C VAL A 34 15.48 -5.05 5.22
N ILE A 35 15.08 -3.79 5.12
CA ILE A 35 15.89 -2.71 4.53
C ILE A 35 16.18 -1.67 5.61
N LYS A 36 17.38 -1.10 5.61
CA LYS A 36 17.78 -0.01 6.49
C LYS A 36 17.72 1.33 5.75
N ASN A 37 17.16 2.35 6.43
CA ASN A 37 17.20 3.74 6.01
C ASN A 37 17.68 4.62 7.18
N GLY A 38 18.98 4.80 7.30
CA GLY A 38 19.59 5.37 8.50
C GLY A 38 19.27 4.53 9.73
N GLU A 39 18.68 5.16 10.74
CA GLU A 39 18.25 4.50 11.98
C GLU A 39 16.92 3.73 11.83
N ARG A 40 16.13 4.04 10.81
CA ARG A 40 14.85 3.36 10.58
C ARG A 40 15.05 1.98 9.96
N THR A 41 14.24 1.03 10.42
CA THR A 41 14.23 -0.35 9.91
C THR A 41 12.91 -0.63 9.22
N LEU A 42 12.97 -0.91 7.93
CA LEU A 42 11.84 -1.22 7.08
C LEU A 42 11.66 -2.73 7.03
N TYR A 43 10.75 -3.25 7.86
CA TYR A 43 10.38 -4.67 7.83
C TYR A 43 9.38 -4.91 6.71
N GLY A 44 9.57 -5.96 5.95
CA GLY A 44 8.66 -6.33 4.88
C GLY A 44 8.77 -7.78 4.46
N VAL A 45 8.00 -8.13 3.44
CA VAL A 45 7.99 -9.45 2.81
C VAL A 45 8.22 -9.28 1.31
N LEU A 46 9.22 -9.99 0.83
CA LEU A 46 9.58 -10.07 -0.58
C LEU A 46 8.98 -11.36 -1.16
N SER A 47 8.14 -11.25 -2.18
CA SER A 47 7.57 -12.42 -2.85
C SER A 47 8.69 -13.29 -3.47
N LYS A 48 8.38 -14.56 -3.77
CA LYS A 48 9.33 -15.40 -4.52
C LYS A 48 9.68 -14.74 -5.86
N ALA A 49 10.89 -14.98 -6.35
CA ALA A 49 11.27 -14.51 -7.66
C ALA A 49 10.42 -15.22 -8.73
N PRO A 50 9.91 -14.51 -9.74
CA PRO A 50 9.09 -15.11 -10.80
C PRO A 50 9.84 -16.19 -11.59
N GLN A 51 11.16 -16.02 -11.72
CA GLN A 51 12.05 -16.98 -12.40
C GLN A 51 13.44 -16.89 -11.79
N GLU A 52 13.94 -18.01 -11.27
CA GLU A 52 15.29 -18.09 -10.71
C GLU A 52 16.37 -17.82 -11.76
N GLY A 53 17.43 -17.14 -11.34
CA GLY A 53 18.60 -16.86 -12.19
C GLY A 53 18.38 -15.84 -13.31
N LYS A 54 17.20 -15.25 -13.44
CA LYS A 54 16.93 -14.19 -14.42
C LYS A 54 16.58 -12.86 -13.75
N ARG A 55 16.99 -11.78 -14.39
CA ARG A 55 16.53 -10.42 -14.01
C ARG A 55 15.05 -10.27 -14.25
N HIS A 56 14.37 -9.70 -13.27
CA HIS A 56 12.93 -9.45 -13.28
C HIS A 56 12.60 -8.03 -12.84
N GLY A 57 11.38 -7.58 -13.13
CA GLY A 57 10.87 -6.33 -12.57
C GLY A 57 10.53 -6.47 -11.10
N ILE A 58 10.35 -5.35 -10.42
CA ILE A 58 9.84 -5.31 -9.04
C ILE A 58 8.71 -4.29 -8.91
N VAL A 59 7.67 -4.67 -8.14
CA VAL A 59 6.62 -3.77 -7.69
C VAL A 59 6.77 -3.55 -6.19
N ILE A 60 7.01 -2.31 -5.79
CA ILE A 60 7.12 -1.90 -4.40
C ILE A 60 5.75 -1.41 -3.94
N LEU A 61 5.22 -2.01 -2.88
CA LEU A 61 3.84 -1.86 -2.40
C LEU A 61 3.82 -1.01 -1.12
N ALA A 62 3.19 0.16 -1.18
CA ALA A 62 3.08 1.15 -0.11
C ALA A 62 1.66 1.15 0.48
N HIS A 63 1.52 0.72 1.75
CA HIS A 63 0.23 0.61 2.44
C HIS A 63 -0.38 1.97 2.81
N GLY A 64 -1.70 2.00 3.03
CA GLY A 64 -2.43 3.17 3.51
C GLY A 64 -2.22 3.44 5.01
N PHE A 65 -2.92 4.48 5.51
CA PHE A 65 -2.92 4.87 6.93
C PHE A 65 -3.24 3.68 7.84
N ALA A 66 -2.44 3.48 8.88
CA ALA A 66 -2.55 2.38 9.83
C ALA A 66 -2.55 0.96 9.21
N GLY A 67 -2.13 0.82 7.95
CA GLY A 67 -1.92 -0.46 7.28
C GLY A 67 -0.58 -1.10 7.65
N THR A 68 -0.34 -2.30 7.12
CA THR A 68 0.92 -3.04 7.25
C THR A 68 1.24 -3.74 5.93
N HIS A 69 2.42 -4.35 5.84
CA HIS A 69 2.84 -5.15 4.69
C HIS A 69 1.83 -6.24 4.27
N HIS A 70 0.95 -6.70 5.19
CA HIS A 70 -0.05 -7.72 4.89
C HIS A 70 -1.00 -7.34 3.76
N PHE A 71 -1.29 -6.04 3.54
CA PHE A 71 -2.15 -5.60 2.43
C PHE A 71 -1.61 -6.06 1.07
N GLY A 72 -0.29 -6.18 0.96
CA GLY A 72 0.41 -6.51 -0.28
C GLY A 72 0.27 -7.97 -0.69
N TYR A 73 -0.04 -8.88 0.23
CA TYR A 73 -0.06 -10.33 -0.05
C TYR A 73 -1.04 -10.70 -1.17
N ARG A 74 -2.17 -10.02 -1.25
CA ARG A 74 -3.18 -10.24 -2.29
C ARG A 74 -2.69 -9.91 -3.72
N TYR A 75 -1.58 -9.16 -3.84
CA TYR A 75 -0.97 -8.80 -5.12
C TYR A 75 0.08 -9.79 -5.59
N PHE A 76 0.69 -10.56 -4.68
CA PHE A 76 1.92 -11.32 -4.96
C PHE A 76 1.77 -12.30 -6.13
N ASP A 77 0.75 -13.15 -6.12
CA ASP A 77 0.58 -14.16 -7.18
C ASP A 77 0.34 -13.54 -8.54
N ALA A 78 -0.49 -12.49 -8.60
CA ALA A 78 -0.76 -11.79 -9.86
C ALA A 78 0.49 -11.11 -10.42
N LEU A 79 1.28 -10.46 -9.57
CA LEU A 79 2.52 -9.79 -9.97
C LEU A 79 3.60 -10.80 -10.40
N ASN A 80 3.70 -11.92 -9.68
CA ASN A 80 4.62 -12.99 -10.03
C ASN A 80 4.28 -13.62 -11.40
N ALA A 81 2.98 -13.82 -11.70
CA ALA A 81 2.54 -14.32 -13.00
C ALA A 81 2.93 -13.39 -14.16
N LEU A 82 3.09 -12.09 -13.89
CA LEU A 82 3.54 -11.09 -14.86
C LEU A 82 5.06 -10.95 -14.96
N GLY A 83 5.81 -11.74 -14.23
CA GLY A 83 7.27 -11.66 -14.20
C GLY A 83 7.82 -10.54 -13.32
N TYR A 84 7.03 -10.02 -12.37
CA TYR A 84 7.47 -9.07 -11.36
C TYR A 84 7.59 -9.74 -10.01
N GLN A 85 8.66 -9.45 -9.28
CA GLN A 85 8.72 -9.67 -7.85
C GLN A 85 7.97 -8.56 -7.13
N ALA A 86 7.39 -8.82 -5.97
CA ALA A 86 6.69 -7.82 -5.17
C ALA A 86 7.34 -7.68 -3.80
N TYR A 87 7.46 -6.44 -3.33
CA TYR A 87 7.90 -6.14 -1.96
C TYR A 87 6.85 -5.30 -1.26
N ALA A 88 6.27 -5.84 -0.19
CA ALA A 88 5.35 -5.14 0.71
C ALA A 88 6.04 -4.94 2.05
N PHE A 89 6.01 -3.73 2.60
CA PHE A 89 6.73 -3.39 3.82
C PHE A 89 5.90 -2.49 4.75
N ASP A 90 6.26 -2.50 6.03
CA ASP A 90 5.71 -1.59 7.04
C ASP A 90 6.45 -0.25 6.97
N PHE A 91 5.73 0.84 6.80
CA PHE A 91 6.29 2.15 7.11
C PHE A 91 6.55 2.23 8.62
N PRO A 92 7.78 2.56 9.08
CA PRO A 92 8.04 2.81 10.48
C PRO A 92 7.07 3.86 11.02
N TYR A 93 6.49 3.59 12.18
CA TYR A 93 5.47 4.43 12.83
C TYR A 93 4.16 4.61 12.04
N GLY A 94 4.00 3.95 10.87
CA GLY A 94 2.83 4.09 10.00
C GLY A 94 1.58 3.38 10.51
N SER A 95 1.73 2.47 11.48
CA SER A 95 0.64 1.68 12.04
C SER A 95 0.91 1.24 13.47
N PRO A 96 -0.13 1.15 14.33
CA PRO A 96 0.00 0.52 15.64
C PRO A 96 0.20 -1.01 15.51
N PHE A 97 0.02 -1.57 14.33
CA PHE A 97 0.16 -2.99 14.00
C PHE A 97 1.44 -3.32 13.23
N SER A 98 2.29 -2.33 12.94
CA SER A 98 3.60 -2.55 12.30
C SER A 98 4.41 -3.59 13.07
N THR A 99 5.24 -4.35 12.37
CA THR A 99 6.06 -5.41 12.99
C THR A 99 7.06 -4.86 13.99
N LEU A 100 7.71 -3.74 13.65
CA LEU A 100 8.76 -3.14 14.49
C LEU A 100 8.27 -1.84 15.16
N GLU A 101 8.22 -0.75 14.43
CA GLU A 101 8.02 0.60 14.96
C GLU A 101 6.52 0.95 15.00
N LYS A 102 5.89 0.83 16.18
CA LYS A 102 4.44 0.93 16.38
C LYS A 102 3.94 2.28 16.91
N ASN A 103 4.87 3.18 17.31
CA ASN A 103 4.48 4.46 17.92
C ASN A 103 4.03 5.47 16.86
N THR A 104 2.75 5.47 16.53
CA THR A 104 2.14 6.34 15.52
C THR A 104 2.18 7.84 15.85
N MET A 105 2.56 8.23 17.07
CA MET A 105 2.88 9.62 17.41
C MET A 105 4.07 10.17 16.62
N ASN A 106 4.94 9.29 16.11
CA ASN A 106 6.07 9.63 15.26
C ASN A 106 5.76 9.50 13.76
N MET A 107 4.51 9.21 13.37
CA MET A 107 4.13 9.11 11.96
C MET A 107 4.43 10.40 11.21
N SER A 108 4.99 10.28 10.01
CA SER A 108 5.31 11.39 9.13
C SER A 108 5.16 10.96 7.66
N VAL A 109 4.45 11.76 6.87
CA VAL A 109 4.32 11.53 5.42
C VAL A 109 5.67 11.72 4.71
N LEU A 110 6.48 12.67 5.17
CA LEU A 110 7.80 12.92 4.57
C LEU A 110 8.81 11.82 4.92
N ASP A 111 8.76 11.27 6.14
CA ASP A 111 9.57 10.10 6.49
C ASP A 111 9.14 8.87 5.68
N GLN A 112 7.84 8.64 5.48
CA GLN A 112 7.32 7.57 4.63
C GLN A 112 7.78 7.74 3.17
N GLN A 113 7.82 8.98 2.67
CA GLN A 113 8.40 9.26 1.34
C GLN A 113 9.89 8.89 1.30
N ALA A 114 10.68 9.35 2.27
CA ALA A 114 12.11 9.04 2.34
C ALA A 114 12.38 7.53 2.46
N ASP A 115 11.52 6.80 3.20
CA ASP A 115 11.61 5.35 3.33
C ASP A 115 11.31 4.65 2.01
N LEU A 116 10.26 5.06 1.29
CA LEU A 116 9.95 4.51 -0.02
C LEU A 116 11.03 4.83 -1.07
N GLU A 117 11.65 6.01 -1.00
CA GLU A 117 12.81 6.36 -1.82
C GLU A 117 14.00 5.43 -1.54
N ALA A 118 14.28 5.14 -0.26
CA ALA A 118 15.33 4.21 0.13
C ALA A 118 15.06 2.78 -0.36
N VAL A 119 13.80 2.31 -0.29
CA VAL A 119 13.40 1.01 -0.84
C VAL A 119 13.63 0.94 -2.35
N VAL A 120 13.23 1.97 -3.10
CA VAL A 120 13.48 2.05 -4.55
C VAL A 120 14.98 1.99 -4.84
N GLU A 121 15.81 2.76 -4.12
CA GLU A 121 17.26 2.76 -4.29
C GLU A 121 17.90 1.42 -3.93
N HIS A 122 17.40 0.75 -2.89
CA HIS A 122 17.87 -0.56 -2.50
C HIS A 122 17.67 -1.58 -3.63
N PHE A 123 16.43 -1.70 -4.15
CA PHE A 123 16.14 -2.66 -5.20
C PHE A 123 16.81 -2.33 -6.54
N ARG A 124 17.05 -1.05 -6.84
CA ARG A 124 17.81 -0.65 -8.04
C ARG A 124 19.23 -1.22 -8.08
N LYS A 125 19.81 -1.49 -6.92
CA LYS A 125 21.20 -1.99 -6.78
C LYS A 125 21.27 -3.53 -6.76
N GLN A 126 20.12 -4.23 -6.67
CA GLN A 126 20.10 -5.69 -6.65
C GLN A 126 20.36 -6.25 -8.06
N GLU A 127 21.28 -7.22 -8.19
CA GLU A 127 21.67 -7.79 -9.48
C GLU A 127 20.51 -8.46 -10.21
N GLN A 128 19.61 -9.11 -9.45
CA GLN A 128 18.43 -9.81 -9.99
C GLN A 128 17.29 -8.88 -10.40
N VAL A 129 17.33 -7.60 -10.03
CA VAL A 129 16.29 -6.62 -10.39
C VAL A 129 16.68 -5.85 -11.66
N ASP A 130 15.76 -5.76 -12.61
CA ASP A 130 15.92 -4.87 -13.75
C ASP A 130 15.61 -3.42 -13.34
N PRO A 131 16.62 -2.53 -13.28
CA PRO A 131 16.44 -1.14 -12.86
C PRO A 131 15.53 -0.31 -13.79
N LYS A 132 15.20 -0.84 -14.97
CA LYS A 132 14.24 -0.23 -15.91
C LYS A 132 12.79 -0.69 -15.66
N LYS A 133 12.58 -1.66 -14.77
CA LYS A 133 11.27 -2.27 -14.45
C LYS A 133 10.93 -2.14 -12.96
N ILE A 134 11.17 -0.97 -12.38
CA ILE A 134 10.78 -0.68 -10.99
C ILE A 134 9.46 0.07 -11.02
N VAL A 135 8.45 -0.53 -10.41
CA VAL A 135 7.09 0.02 -10.29
C VAL A 135 6.82 0.32 -8.82
N VAL A 136 6.17 1.44 -8.56
CA VAL A 136 5.65 1.76 -7.23
C VAL A 136 4.13 1.72 -7.28
N LEU A 137 3.52 0.98 -6.35
CA LEU A 137 2.08 0.94 -6.14
C LEU A 137 1.77 1.41 -4.72
N GLY A 138 0.83 2.34 -4.60
CA GLY A 138 0.38 2.82 -3.29
C GLY A 138 -1.13 2.90 -3.17
N GLU A 139 -1.66 2.49 -1.99
CA GLU A 139 -3.06 2.59 -1.64
C GLU A 139 -3.31 3.75 -0.65
N SER A 140 -4.37 4.53 -0.84
CA SER A 140 -4.80 5.56 0.11
C SER A 140 -3.66 6.54 0.47
N GLN A 141 -3.28 6.67 1.74
CA GLN A 141 -2.10 7.45 2.15
C GLN A 141 -0.81 6.97 1.47
N GLY A 142 -0.64 5.65 1.30
CA GLY A 142 0.49 5.10 0.53
C GLY A 142 0.46 5.54 -0.93
N GLY A 143 -0.72 5.81 -1.50
CA GLY A 143 -0.88 6.42 -2.83
C GLY A 143 -0.37 7.87 -2.88
N LEU A 144 -0.65 8.68 -1.85
CA LEU A 144 -0.05 10.01 -1.70
C LEU A 144 1.47 9.92 -1.60
N VAL A 145 1.99 9.07 -0.72
CA VAL A 145 3.43 8.85 -0.53
C VAL A 145 4.09 8.39 -1.83
N ALA A 146 3.49 7.44 -2.55
CA ALA A 146 3.96 6.96 -3.84
C ALA A 146 4.02 8.08 -4.89
N ALA A 147 3.02 8.97 -4.94
CA ALA A 147 2.99 10.11 -5.84
C ALA A 147 4.10 11.13 -5.52
N LEU A 148 4.33 11.44 -4.23
CA LEU A 148 5.41 12.31 -3.78
C LEU A 148 6.78 11.70 -4.10
N THR A 149 6.98 10.42 -3.83
CA THR A 149 8.20 9.67 -4.18
C THR A 149 8.47 9.71 -5.69
N ALA A 150 7.44 9.44 -6.51
CA ALA A 150 7.57 9.50 -7.96
C ALA A 150 7.87 10.93 -8.45
N ALA A 151 7.37 11.96 -7.79
CA ALA A 151 7.68 13.35 -8.09
C ALA A 151 9.17 13.70 -7.79
N SER A 152 9.73 13.12 -6.73
CA SER A 152 11.11 13.33 -6.27
C SER A 152 12.12 12.55 -7.10
N ILE A 153 11.96 11.23 -7.19
CA ILE A 153 12.95 10.33 -7.82
C ILE A 153 12.44 9.64 -9.09
N GLY A 154 11.48 10.24 -9.79
CA GLY A 154 10.75 9.62 -10.90
C GLY A 154 11.58 9.07 -12.06
N LYS A 155 12.84 9.54 -12.24
CA LYS A 155 13.76 8.93 -13.22
C LYS A 155 14.06 7.46 -12.91
N LYS A 156 13.97 7.05 -11.63
CA LYS A 156 14.29 5.72 -11.11
C LYS A 156 13.08 4.77 -11.06
N ILE A 157 11.87 5.31 -11.24
CA ILE A 157 10.60 4.57 -11.23
C ILE A 157 10.11 4.48 -12.67
N SER A 158 9.77 3.28 -13.15
CA SER A 158 9.32 3.06 -14.54
C SER A 158 7.84 3.35 -14.73
N LYS A 159 6.99 2.92 -13.77
CA LYS A 159 5.54 3.08 -13.76
C LYS A 159 5.05 3.37 -12.34
N LEU A 160 3.94 4.09 -12.22
CA LEU A 160 3.29 4.43 -10.95
C LEU A 160 1.85 3.90 -10.97
N VAL A 161 1.44 3.23 -9.89
CA VAL A 161 0.06 2.75 -9.70
C VAL A 161 -0.49 3.35 -8.41
N LEU A 162 -1.63 4.00 -8.52
CA LEU A 162 -2.30 4.71 -7.42
C LEU A 162 -3.71 4.14 -7.24
N VAL A 163 -3.97 3.56 -6.08
CA VAL A 163 -5.26 2.96 -5.75
C VAL A 163 -5.94 3.84 -4.70
N TYR A 164 -7.07 4.44 -5.04
CA TYR A 164 -7.79 5.47 -4.25
C TYR A 164 -6.85 6.41 -3.49
N PRO A 165 -5.91 7.12 -4.20
CA PRO A 165 -4.83 7.86 -3.57
C PRO A 165 -5.33 9.06 -2.78
N ALA A 166 -4.90 9.19 -1.53
CA ALA A 166 -5.41 10.19 -0.60
C ALA A 166 -4.78 11.59 -0.78
N PHE A 167 -4.92 12.21 -1.96
CA PHE A 167 -4.48 13.58 -2.22
C PHE A 167 -5.17 14.61 -1.33
N CYS A 168 -6.32 14.24 -0.74
CA CYS A 168 -7.07 15.09 0.20
C CYS A 168 -6.35 15.33 1.53
N ILE A 169 -5.40 14.50 1.93
CA ILE A 169 -4.77 14.59 3.26
C ILE A 169 -4.29 16.02 3.57
N PRO A 170 -3.45 16.70 2.76
CA PRO A 170 -2.98 18.02 3.11
C PRO A 170 -4.07 19.07 3.24
N TYR A 171 -5.01 19.15 2.29
CA TYR A 171 -6.01 20.20 2.30
C TYR A 171 -7.14 19.94 3.32
N HIS A 172 -7.50 18.67 3.61
CA HIS A 172 -8.46 18.35 4.67
C HIS A 172 -7.92 18.74 6.05
N TRP A 173 -6.64 18.40 6.33
CA TRP A 173 -6.04 18.76 7.61
C TRP A 173 -5.80 20.26 7.74
N ARG A 174 -5.44 20.95 6.66
CA ARG A 174 -5.36 22.43 6.64
C ARG A 174 -6.72 23.09 6.87
N ALA A 175 -7.79 22.52 6.33
CA ALA A 175 -9.14 23.01 6.60
C ALA A 175 -9.54 22.83 8.06
N LYS A 176 -9.12 21.72 8.69
CA LYS A 176 -9.35 21.46 10.12
C LYS A 176 -8.49 22.33 11.05
N TYR A 177 -7.25 22.57 10.67
CA TYR A 177 -6.27 23.38 11.39
C TYR A 177 -5.78 24.51 10.50
N PRO A 178 -6.53 25.62 10.37
CA PRO A 178 -6.15 26.71 9.47
C PRO A 178 -4.80 27.35 9.80
N ASN A 179 -4.44 27.41 11.09
CA ASN A 179 -3.17 27.92 11.55
C ASN A 179 -2.33 26.81 12.21
N LEU A 180 -1.01 26.88 12.11
CA LEU A 180 -0.12 25.92 12.77
C LEU A 180 -0.31 25.91 14.30
N SER A 181 -0.68 27.05 14.90
CA SER A 181 -0.99 27.16 16.34
C SER A 181 -2.21 26.32 16.77
N ASP A 182 -3.12 26.03 15.84
CA ASP A 182 -4.35 25.28 16.12
C ASP A 182 -4.10 23.76 16.20
N ILE A 183 -2.94 23.31 15.71
CA ILE A 183 -2.55 21.90 15.71
C ILE A 183 -2.26 21.44 17.14
N GLN A 184 -2.99 20.41 17.56
CA GLN A 184 -2.82 19.80 18.87
C GLN A 184 -1.59 18.88 18.90
N ASP A 185 -0.98 18.71 20.07
CA ASP A 185 0.16 17.78 20.24
C ASP A 185 -0.21 16.33 19.90
N THR A 186 -1.48 15.97 20.14
CA THR A 186 -2.04 14.66 19.77
C THR A 186 -3.39 14.83 19.12
N THR A 187 -3.56 14.25 17.94
CA THR A 187 -4.84 14.11 17.24
C THR A 187 -5.13 12.63 16.98
N ARG A 188 -6.41 12.24 17.02
CA ARG A 188 -6.82 10.86 16.72
C ARG A 188 -7.61 10.80 15.42
N LEU A 189 -7.22 9.87 14.56
CA LEU A 189 -7.99 9.47 13.38
C LEU A 189 -8.30 7.97 13.51
N TRP A 190 -9.60 7.60 13.49
CA TRP A 190 -10.05 6.22 13.69
C TRP A 190 -9.41 5.53 14.90
N ARG A 191 -9.32 6.24 16.04
CA ARG A 191 -8.69 5.81 17.30
C ARG A 191 -7.15 5.71 17.28
N VAL A 192 -6.50 5.88 16.12
CA VAL A 192 -5.02 5.91 16.02
C VAL A 192 -4.53 7.29 16.44
N PRO A 193 -3.68 7.41 17.46
CA PRO A 193 -3.08 8.69 17.86
C PRO A 193 -1.99 9.09 16.85
N MET A 194 -1.93 10.38 16.54
CA MET A 194 -0.89 10.98 15.69
C MET A 194 -0.33 12.20 16.37
N GLY A 195 0.98 12.40 16.28
CA GLY A 195 1.66 13.56 16.81
C GLY A 195 1.49 14.79 15.91
N ARG A 196 1.73 15.95 16.51
CA ARG A 196 1.68 17.28 15.90
C ARG A 196 2.48 17.37 14.59
N ARG A 197 3.68 16.77 14.56
CA ARG A 197 4.59 16.76 13.41
C ARG A 197 3.92 16.31 12.10
N TYR A 198 3.06 15.28 12.15
CA TYR A 198 2.35 14.80 10.96
C TYR A 198 1.59 15.93 10.25
N PHE A 199 0.89 16.77 11.03
CA PHE A 199 0.05 17.85 10.48
C PHE A 199 0.86 19.05 10.05
N GLU A 200 1.91 19.41 10.79
CA GLU A 200 2.81 20.53 10.46
C GLU A 200 3.49 20.33 9.12
N GLU A 201 4.03 19.12 8.86
CA GLU A 201 4.76 18.80 7.64
C GLU A 201 3.89 18.87 6.38
N ILE A 202 2.62 18.51 6.48
CA ILE A 202 1.70 18.53 5.33
C ILE A 202 0.90 19.84 5.20
N HIS A 203 1.00 20.73 6.17
CA HIS A 203 0.14 21.92 6.25
C HIS A 203 0.25 22.83 5.01
N SER A 204 1.46 23.09 4.53
CA SER A 204 1.71 23.88 3.32
C SER A 204 1.82 23.06 2.04
N MET A 205 1.66 21.73 2.13
CA MET A 205 1.86 20.84 0.99
C MET A 205 0.76 21.01 -0.05
N ASP A 206 1.15 21.20 -1.33
CA ASP A 206 0.28 20.97 -2.48
C ASP A 206 0.68 19.65 -3.16
N ALA A 207 -0.05 18.60 -2.80
CA ALA A 207 0.20 17.26 -3.32
C ALA A 207 -0.06 17.16 -4.83
N PHE A 208 -1.04 17.92 -5.35
CA PHE A 208 -1.37 17.92 -6.77
C PHE A 208 -0.26 18.57 -7.60
N GLU A 209 0.24 19.73 -7.16
CA GLU A 209 1.36 20.39 -7.82
C GLU A 209 2.65 19.53 -7.78
N SER A 210 2.85 18.81 -6.67
CA SER A 210 3.97 17.88 -6.56
C SER A 210 3.84 16.73 -7.56
N ALA A 211 2.67 16.09 -7.64
CA ALA A 211 2.40 14.92 -8.48
C ALA A 211 2.71 15.16 -9.96
N LYS A 212 2.37 16.34 -10.51
CA LYS A 212 2.59 16.67 -11.94
C LYS A 212 4.04 16.62 -12.39
N LYS A 213 5.01 16.58 -11.47
CA LYS A 213 6.45 16.48 -11.79
C LYS A 213 6.81 15.10 -12.37
N TYR A 214 6.08 14.04 -12.04
CA TYR A 214 6.29 12.72 -12.62
C TYR A 214 5.75 12.65 -14.05
N LYS A 215 6.55 12.13 -14.99
CA LYS A 215 6.29 12.22 -16.44
C LYS A 215 6.10 10.86 -17.12
N LYS A 216 6.35 9.76 -16.40
CA LYS A 216 6.21 8.41 -16.92
C LYS A 216 4.77 7.89 -16.69
N PRO A 217 4.41 6.69 -17.19
CA PRO A 217 3.03 6.18 -17.12
C PRO A 217 2.49 6.06 -15.69
N VAL A 218 1.23 6.44 -15.50
CA VAL A 218 0.48 6.35 -14.25
C VAL A 218 -0.84 5.63 -14.47
N LEU A 219 -1.13 4.62 -13.67
CA LEU A 219 -2.44 4.01 -13.53
C LEU A 219 -3.08 4.49 -12.24
N ILE A 220 -4.32 4.97 -12.30
CA ILE A 220 -5.12 5.31 -11.14
C ILE A 220 -6.36 4.43 -11.15
N VAL A 221 -6.70 3.83 -9.99
CA VAL A 221 -7.94 3.06 -9.81
C VAL A 221 -8.67 3.60 -8.58
N HIS A 222 -9.97 3.89 -8.70
CA HIS A 222 -10.76 4.46 -7.61
C HIS A 222 -12.20 3.93 -7.66
N GLY A 223 -12.86 3.85 -6.52
CA GLY A 223 -14.28 3.52 -6.42
C GLY A 223 -15.15 4.78 -6.40
N ASP A 224 -16.32 4.76 -7.05
CA ASP A 224 -17.23 5.93 -7.07
C ASP A 224 -18.10 6.07 -5.82
N ALA A 225 -18.11 5.07 -4.94
CA ALA A 225 -18.78 5.11 -3.65
C ALA A 225 -17.80 5.32 -2.47
N ASP A 226 -16.56 5.77 -2.73
CA ASP A 226 -15.56 6.05 -1.69
C ASP A 226 -15.96 7.25 -0.83
N GLN A 227 -16.24 6.99 0.47
CA GLN A 227 -16.64 7.99 1.45
C GLN A 227 -15.46 8.55 2.26
N VAL A 228 -14.24 8.05 2.02
CA VAL A 228 -13.02 8.44 2.75
C VAL A 228 -12.16 9.37 1.92
N VAL A 229 -11.92 9.00 0.67
CA VAL A 229 -11.13 9.78 -0.30
C VAL A 229 -12.02 10.18 -1.47
N PRO A 230 -12.17 11.48 -1.77
CA PRO A 230 -13.01 11.92 -2.87
C PRO A 230 -12.53 11.41 -4.23
N LEU A 231 -13.39 10.76 -5.02
CA LEU A 231 -13.08 10.39 -6.41
C LEU A 231 -12.64 11.61 -7.24
N ALA A 232 -13.20 12.78 -6.95
CA ALA A 232 -12.85 14.05 -7.61
C ALA A 232 -11.34 14.37 -7.55
N ASP A 233 -10.61 13.90 -6.53
CA ASP A 233 -9.18 14.07 -6.44
C ASP A 233 -8.44 13.23 -7.49
N SER A 234 -8.89 12.00 -7.74
CA SER A 234 -8.36 11.17 -8.82
C SER A 234 -8.72 11.71 -10.20
N GLU A 235 -9.92 12.24 -10.38
CA GLU A 235 -10.35 12.91 -11.61
C GLU A 235 -9.56 14.21 -11.87
N ARG A 236 -9.14 14.90 -10.82
CA ARG A 236 -8.28 16.08 -10.91
C ARG A 236 -6.85 15.68 -11.26
N VAL A 237 -6.24 14.78 -10.49
CA VAL A 237 -4.82 14.46 -10.63
C VAL A 237 -4.50 13.72 -11.93
N VAL A 238 -5.42 12.91 -12.47
CA VAL A 238 -5.21 12.23 -13.76
C VAL A 238 -4.98 13.24 -14.90
N LYS A 239 -5.64 14.39 -14.85
CA LYS A 239 -5.47 15.49 -15.83
C LYS A 239 -4.16 16.26 -15.67
N MET A 240 -3.50 16.13 -14.52
CA MET A 240 -2.24 16.82 -14.21
C MET A 240 -1.01 16.00 -14.60
N TYR A 241 -1.13 14.69 -14.66
CA TYR A 241 -0.08 13.82 -15.18
C TYR A 241 0.01 13.90 -16.72
N LYS A 242 1.21 13.82 -17.26
CA LYS A 242 1.41 13.82 -18.71
C LYS A 242 0.89 12.54 -19.39
N ASN A 243 1.00 11.41 -18.70
CA ASN A 243 0.64 10.08 -19.22
C ASN A 243 -0.04 9.29 -18.09
N ALA A 244 -1.33 9.49 -17.92
CA ALA A 244 -2.10 8.79 -16.89
C ALA A 244 -3.45 8.33 -17.42
N ARG A 245 -3.94 7.24 -16.83
CA ARG A 245 -5.31 6.77 -17.01
C ARG A 245 -5.97 6.54 -15.66
N LEU A 246 -7.27 6.80 -15.59
CA LEU A 246 -8.12 6.55 -14.42
C LEU A 246 -9.15 5.50 -14.79
N HIS A 247 -9.23 4.43 -13.99
CA HIS A 247 -10.33 3.49 -14.00
C HIS A 247 -11.18 3.66 -12.75
N VAL A 248 -12.48 3.77 -12.94
CA VAL A 248 -13.46 3.89 -11.85
C VAL A 248 -14.19 2.57 -11.70
N ILE A 249 -14.29 2.06 -10.46
CA ILE A 249 -15.04 0.85 -10.13
C ILE A 249 -16.41 1.26 -9.56
N PRO A 250 -17.51 1.00 -10.29
CA PRO A 250 -18.85 1.34 -9.82
C PRO A 250 -19.20 0.65 -8.50
N GLY A 251 -19.75 1.41 -7.54
CA GLY A 251 -20.16 0.92 -6.23
C GLY A 251 -19.03 0.54 -5.28
N ALA A 252 -17.76 0.73 -5.65
CA ALA A 252 -16.66 0.46 -4.77
C ALA A 252 -16.44 1.60 -3.77
N GLY A 253 -16.24 1.25 -2.49
CA GLY A 253 -15.88 2.17 -1.41
C GLY A 253 -14.37 2.34 -1.27
N HIS A 254 -13.94 2.77 -0.06
CA HIS A 254 -12.53 2.86 0.30
C HIS A 254 -11.97 1.47 0.65
N GLY A 255 -11.58 0.74 -0.38
CA GLY A 255 -11.21 -0.67 -0.36
C GLY A 255 -12.04 -1.46 -1.36
N PHE A 256 -11.47 -2.55 -1.87
CA PHE A 256 -12.09 -3.39 -2.89
C PHE A 256 -12.40 -4.78 -2.35
N ASN A 257 -13.62 -5.28 -2.58
CA ASN A 257 -13.95 -6.68 -2.40
C ASN A 257 -13.22 -7.53 -3.47
N ASP A 258 -13.36 -8.85 -3.41
CA ASP A 258 -12.57 -9.74 -4.27
C ASP A 258 -12.90 -9.58 -5.76
N GLU A 259 -14.16 -9.35 -6.14
CA GLU A 259 -14.56 -9.10 -7.54
C GLU A 259 -13.97 -7.75 -8.04
N GLN A 260 -14.11 -6.69 -7.24
CA GLN A 260 -13.57 -5.37 -7.56
C GLN A 260 -12.04 -5.40 -7.63
N PHE A 261 -11.41 -6.15 -6.73
CA PHE A 261 -9.96 -6.34 -6.74
C PHE A 261 -9.50 -7.12 -7.97
N ALA A 262 -10.19 -8.21 -8.34
CA ALA A 262 -9.88 -8.95 -9.57
C ALA A 262 -9.98 -8.06 -10.81
N LYS A 263 -10.98 -7.18 -10.88
CA LYS A 263 -11.12 -6.19 -11.96
C LYS A 263 -9.93 -5.22 -12.00
N MET A 264 -9.52 -4.69 -10.84
CA MET A 264 -8.34 -3.83 -10.72
C MET A 264 -7.07 -4.57 -11.15
N ILE A 265 -6.89 -5.84 -10.77
CA ILE A 265 -5.76 -6.68 -11.21
C ILE A 265 -5.76 -6.85 -12.74
N GLY A 266 -6.92 -6.97 -13.39
CA GLY A 266 -7.02 -6.98 -14.85
C GLY A 266 -6.37 -5.74 -15.48
N TRP A 267 -6.75 -4.54 -15.03
CA TRP A 267 -6.15 -3.29 -15.52
C TRP A 267 -4.67 -3.12 -15.14
N LEU A 268 -4.28 -3.62 -13.96
CA LEU A 268 -2.87 -3.64 -13.56
C LEU A 268 -2.05 -4.52 -14.51
N ASN A 269 -2.56 -5.69 -14.86
CA ASN A 269 -1.91 -6.61 -15.79
C ASN A 269 -1.72 -5.98 -17.18
N GLU A 270 -2.77 -5.36 -17.74
CA GLU A 270 -2.68 -4.62 -18.99
C GLU A 270 -1.60 -3.53 -18.91
N PHE A 271 -1.66 -2.71 -17.85
CA PHE A 271 -0.74 -1.61 -17.64
C PHE A 271 0.72 -2.04 -17.49
N LEU A 272 1.00 -3.15 -16.81
CA LEU A 272 2.36 -3.65 -16.62
C LEU A 272 2.92 -4.34 -17.87
N SER A 273 2.07 -4.84 -18.75
CA SER A 273 2.45 -5.52 -20.01
C SER A 273 2.83 -4.56 -21.15
N GLU A 274 2.45 -3.29 -21.07
CA GLU A 274 2.88 -2.21 -21.96
C GLU A 274 4.35 -1.81 -21.72
#